data_78cee6fff3e8199d127a88261d9208f0
#
_entry.id   78cee6fff3e8199d127a88261d9208f0
#
_cell.length_a   1.000
_cell.length_b   1.000
_cell.length_c   1.000
_cell.angle_alpha   90.00
_cell.angle_beta   90.00
_cell.angle_gamma   90.00
#
_symmetry.space_group_name_H-M   'P 1'
#
loop_
_entity.id
_entity.type
_entity.pdbx_description
1 polymer ?
#
loop_
_entity_poly.entity_id
_entity_poly.type
_entity_poly.pdbx_seq_one_letter_code
_entity_poly.pdbx_strand_id
1 'polypeptide(L)'
;MRILQVFHDHERGGVQVLAETIEQGLSPHRIGVETTHLFPHPGLPAFSKLICAGRAARYIWRGDFDALVAYQGAASILVGVIGWLRGCRLRIVHQTCTPGATAPLIRWLDKLIGALGLYSVNIANSAATWAEFARYPVSYRRAMILIEHGLDAPAPTRHREEARRRFNLPLSQPLLLNVGRLMAQKNQELLIRALPNLPRAHLVLAGGGLKVDAYRALADTLGVGDRLHILGSLPPGDIADLYLAADLFVFPSTWETFGIAAVEAAMVGMPMVVADLPALREVLRAEGEEPVAFAAPHDVEAWIAAISAALAAPPLPQIAAIFARTIRRRYSRQRMIENYLNLFEREARSGQSEWRRSGVAATAEEVRR
;
A
#
# COMPACT_ATOMS: atom_id res chain seq x y z
N MET A 1 26.62 -0.67 5.71
CA MET A 1 25.46 -0.27 6.51
C MET A 1 24.56 -1.48 6.71
N ARG A 2 24.11 -1.72 7.95
CA ARG A 2 23.20 -2.81 8.31
C ARG A 2 21.87 -2.22 8.78
N ILE A 3 20.78 -2.62 8.13
CA ILE A 3 19.42 -2.14 8.39
C ILE A 3 18.60 -3.30 8.95
N LEU A 4 17.84 -3.07 10.02
CA LEU A 4 16.81 -3.98 10.48
C LEU A 4 15.43 -3.45 10.12
N GLN A 5 14.66 -4.22 9.35
CA GLN A 5 13.24 -3.98 9.10
C GLN A 5 12.39 -4.73 10.12
N VAL A 6 11.45 -4.03 10.76
CA VAL A 6 10.57 -4.56 11.80
C VAL A 6 9.12 -4.45 11.37
N PHE A 7 8.47 -5.59 11.19
CA PHE A 7 7.06 -5.70 10.84
C PHE A 7 6.18 -5.99 12.04
N HIS A 8 4.89 -5.71 11.90
CA HIS A 8 3.92 -6.07 12.92
C HIS A 8 3.71 -7.58 13.01
N ASP A 9 3.48 -8.24 11.88
CA ASP A 9 3.22 -9.67 11.77
C ASP A 9 3.68 -10.23 10.41
N HIS A 10 3.45 -11.54 10.18
CA HIS A 10 3.82 -12.24 8.95
C HIS A 10 2.74 -12.18 7.85
N GLU A 11 1.64 -11.43 8.03
CA GLU A 11 0.63 -11.34 6.99
C GLU A 11 1.16 -10.66 5.73
N ARG A 12 1.16 -11.40 4.63
CA ARG A 12 1.64 -10.88 3.34
C ARG A 12 0.68 -9.85 2.77
N GLY A 13 1.19 -8.67 2.47
CA GLY A 13 0.43 -7.55 1.92
C GLY A 13 1.33 -6.52 1.26
N GLY A 14 0.77 -5.39 0.85
CA GLY A 14 1.52 -4.34 0.15
C GLY A 14 2.74 -3.82 0.91
N VAL A 15 2.71 -3.84 2.24
CA VAL A 15 3.84 -3.40 3.09
C VAL A 15 5.03 -4.35 2.96
N GLN A 16 4.79 -5.66 2.91
CA GLN A 16 5.86 -6.65 2.71
C GLN A 16 6.46 -6.56 1.32
N VAL A 17 5.61 -6.38 0.29
CA VAL A 17 6.09 -6.15 -1.09
C VAL A 17 6.96 -4.90 -1.17
N LEU A 18 6.56 -3.80 -0.51
CA LEU A 18 7.36 -2.59 -0.42
C LEU A 18 8.72 -2.85 0.21
N ALA A 19 8.76 -3.54 1.33
CA ALA A 19 9.99 -3.80 2.06
C ALA A 19 10.92 -4.75 1.31
N GLU A 20 10.39 -5.79 0.64
CA GLU A 20 11.14 -6.66 -0.27
C GLU A 20 11.73 -5.83 -1.44
N THR A 21 10.96 -4.89 -1.99
CA THR A 21 11.41 -3.97 -3.05
C THR A 21 12.55 -3.08 -2.58
N ILE A 22 12.45 -2.54 -1.37
CA ILE A 22 13.51 -1.72 -0.75
C ILE A 22 14.78 -2.56 -0.53
N GLU A 23 14.64 -3.75 0.06
CA GLU A 23 15.76 -4.67 0.32
C GLU A 23 16.50 -5.02 -0.96
N GLN A 24 15.78 -5.46 -2.00
CA GLN A 24 16.36 -5.80 -3.30
C GLN A 24 17.03 -4.60 -3.97
N GLY A 25 16.45 -3.39 -3.82
CA GLY A 25 16.99 -2.16 -4.38
C GLY A 25 18.25 -1.66 -3.66
N LEU A 26 18.36 -1.90 -2.36
CA LEU A 26 19.52 -1.49 -1.55
C LEU A 26 20.70 -2.47 -1.61
N SER A 27 20.44 -3.75 -1.90
CA SER A 27 21.46 -4.81 -1.95
C SER A 27 22.65 -4.48 -2.86
N PRO A 28 22.49 -3.95 -4.10
CA PRO A 28 23.61 -3.58 -4.95
C PRO A 28 24.53 -2.50 -4.35
N HIS A 29 24.03 -1.71 -3.42
CA HIS A 29 24.77 -0.61 -2.75
C HIS A 29 25.51 -1.05 -1.48
N ARG A 30 25.67 -2.37 -1.26
CA ARG A 30 26.32 -2.97 -0.08
C ARG A 30 25.64 -2.60 1.24
N ILE A 31 24.33 -2.40 1.19
CA ILE A 31 23.48 -2.19 2.35
C ILE A 31 22.82 -3.52 2.68
N GLY A 32 23.20 -4.12 3.79
CA GLY A 32 22.60 -5.36 4.29
C GLY A 32 21.27 -5.05 4.98
N VAL A 33 20.22 -5.74 4.58
CA VAL A 33 18.89 -5.62 5.18
C VAL A 33 18.53 -6.94 5.85
N GLU A 34 18.15 -6.87 7.11
CA GLU A 34 17.60 -8.00 7.87
C GLU A 34 16.14 -7.71 8.20
N THR A 35 15.31 -8.75 8.23
CA THR A 35 13.87 -8.59 8.51
C THR A 35 13.48 -9.39 9.73
N THR A 36 12.67 -8.78 10.61
CA THR A 36 12.05 -9.43 11.77
C THR A 36 10.60 -9.04 11.92
N HIS A 37 9.82 -9.90 12.57
CA HIS A 37 8.40 -9.67 12.83
C HIS A 37 8.15 -9.58 14.33
N LEU A 38 7.31 -8.62 14.73
CA LEU A 38 6.96 -8.41 16.13
C LEU A 38 6.09 -9.57 16.65
N PHE A 39 5.13 -10.01 15.83
CA PHE A 39 4.21 -11.10 16.17
C PHE A 39 4.19 -12.16 15.07
N PRO A 40 4.09 -13.47 15.42
CA PRO A 40 3.95 -14.54 14.42
C PRO A 40 2.58 -14.52 13.70
N HIS A 41 1.52 -14.03 14.33
CA HIS A 41 0.20 -13.82 13.74
C HIS A 41 -0.60 -12.76 14.54
N PRO A 42 -1.62 -12.09 13.95
CA PRO A 42 -2.32 -10.97 14.59
C PRO A 42 -3.20 -11.37 15.78
N GLY A 43 -3.72 -12.59 15.82
CA GLY A 43 -4.68 -13.09 16.82
C GLY A 43 -4.08 -13.51 18.17
N LEU A 44 -2.84 -13.17 18.50
CA LEU A 44 -2.19 -13.56 19.74
C LEU A 44 -2.85 -12.96 20.99
N PRO A 45 -2.94 -13.73 22.11
CA PRO A 45 -3.30 -13.19 23.42
C PRO A 45 -2.35 -12.08 23.86
N ALA A 46 -2.84 -11.15 24.70
CA ALA A 46 -2.07 -9.99 25.16
C ALA A 46 -0.73 -10.38 25.84
N PHE A 47 -0.74 -11.42 26.68
CA PHE A 47 0.48 -11.92 27.34
C PHE A 47 1.52 -12.44 26.33
N SER A 48 1.10 -13.19 25.33
CA SER A 48 2.00 -13.67 24.27
C SER A 48 2.56 -12.52 23.44
N LYS A 49 1.76 -11.47 23.17
CA LYS A 49 2.23 -10.25 22.52
C LYS A 49 3.33 -9.55 23.32
N LEU A 50 3.21 -9.51 24.66
CA LEU A 50 4.24 -8.92 25.52
C LEU A 50 5.56 -9.71 25.45
N ILE A 51 5.49 -11.04 25.48
CA ILE A 51 6.68 -11.90 25.33
C ILE A 51 7.35 -11.68 23.96
N CYS A 52 6.57 -11.64 22.88
CA CYS A 52 7.09 -11.40 21.53
C CYS A 52 7.74 -10.01 21.43
N ALA A 53 7.09 -8.98 21.97
CA ALA A 53 7.66 -7.63 22.02
C ALA A 53 8.98 -7.59 22.81
N GLY A 54 9.08 -8.29 23.93
CA GLY A 54 10.32 -8.44 24.71
C GLY A 54 11.43 -9.15 23.93
N ARG A 55 11.09 -10.20 23.15
CA ARG A 55 12.07 -10.89 22.28
C ARG A 55 12.56 -9.96 21.16
N ALA A 56 11.67 -9.24 20.50
CA ALA A 56 12.02 -8.28 19.46
C ALA A 56 12.86 -7.12 20.03
N ALA A 57 12.51 -6.58 21.20
CA ALA A 57 13.30 -5.57 21.90
C ALA A 57 14.72 -6.06 22.19
N ARG A 58 14.86 -7.30 22.71
CA ARG A 58 16.17 -7.92 22.98
C ARG A 58 16.98 -8.14 21.71
N TYR A 59 16.31 -8.52 20.59
CA TYR A 59 16.97 -8.67 19.30
C TYR A 59 17.51 -7.33 18.78
N ILE A 60 16.69 -6.28 18.80
CA ILE A 60 17.09 -4.92 18.43
C ILE A 60 18.23 -4.44 19.33
N TRP A 61 18.15 -4.68 20.64
CA TRP A 61 19.15 -4.24 21.61
C TRP A 61 20.52 -4.87 21.39
N ARG A 62 20.57 -6.16 21.07
CA ARG A 62 21.81 -6.92 20.90
C ARG A 62 22.41 -6.85 19.51
N GLY A 63 21.58 -6.56 18.51
CA GLY A 63 22.03 -6.50 17.12
C GLY A 63 22.88 -5.26 16.86
N ASP A 64 23.80 -5.32 15.94
CA ASP A 64 24.62 -4.19 15.50
C ASP A 64 24.03 -3.62 14.19
N PHE A 65 23.03 -2.74 14.35
CA PHE A 65 22.30 -2.11 13.25
C PHE A 65 22.58 -0.61 13.20
N ASP A 66 22.90 -0.11 12.03
CA ASP A 66 23.10 1.32 11.74
C ASP A 66 21.75 2.04 11.64
N ALA A 67 20.72 1.35 11.14
CA ALA A 67 19.37 1.87 10.98
C ALA A 67 18.31 0.83 11.38
N LEU A 68 17.22 1.33 11.94
CA LEU A 68 16.01 0.57 12.25
C LEU A 68 14.85 1.14 11.42
N VAL A 69 14.13 0.29 10.72
CA VAL A 69 12.99 0.66 9.89
C VAL A 69 11.76 -0.07 10.38
N ALA A 70 10.69 0.63 10.72
CA ALA A 70 9.44 0.03 11.16
C ALA A 70 8.30 0.34 10.20
N TYR A 71 7.44 -0.64 10.04
CA TYR A 71 6.20 -0.54 9.30
C TYR A 71 5.03 -0.83 10.25
N GLN A 72 4.12 0.11 10.44
CA GLN A 72 2.95 0.04 11.33
C GLN A 72 3.22 0.38 12.80
N GLY A 73 2.14 0.86 13.46
CA GLY A 73 2.21 1.56 14.74
C GLY A 73 2.91 0.84 15.90
N ALA A 74 2.65 -0.46 16.15
CA ALA A 74 3.29 -1.17 17.27
C ALA A 74 4.80 -1.40 17.02
N ALA A 75 5.20 -1.74 15.79
CA ALA A 75 6.60 -1.86 15.43
C ALA A 75 7.31 -0.50 15.48
N SER A 76 6.64 0.58 15.05
CA SER A 76 7.15 1.96 15.14
C SER A 76 7.44 2.37 16.57
N ILE A 77 6.52 2.08 17.51
CA ILE A 77 6.69 2.34 18.94
C ILE A 77 7.94 1.62 19.47
N LEU A 78 8.07 0.33 19.17
CA LEU A 78 9.21 -0.48 19.62
C LEU A 78 10.54 0.06 19.08
N VAL A 79 10.61 0.31 17.78
CA VAL A 79 11.80 0.85 17.10
C VAL A 79 12.15 2.24 17.65
N GLY A 80 11.17 3.11 17.85
CA GLY A 80 11.37 4.44 18.42
C GLY A 80 12.01 4.37 19.80
N VAL A 81 11.41 3.60 20.72
CA VAL A 81 11.86 3.52 22.13
C VAL A 81 13.19 2.76 22.25
N ILE A 82 13.26 1.52 21.77
CA ILE A 82 14.44 0.67 21.95
C ILE A 82 15.62 1.20 21.12
N GLY A 83 15.37 1.68 19.91
CA GLY A 83 16.40 2.28 19.08
C GLY A 83 16.98 3.55 19.69
N TRP A 84 16.14 4.39 20.31
CA TRP A 84 16.61 5.58 21.03
C TRP A 84 17.44 5.22 22.26
N LEU A 85 16.96 4.30 23.11
CA LEU A 85 17.67 3.84 24.30
C LEU A 85 19.03 3.22 23.96
N ARG A 86 19.12 2.52 22.82
CA ARG A 86 20.37 1.92 22.33
C ARG A 86 21.32 2.96 21.70
N GLY A 87 20.85 4.16 21.40
CA GLY A 87 21.62 5.18 20.70
C GLY A 87 21.69 4.97 19.18
N CYS A 88 20.78 4.14 18.59
CA CYS A 88 20.66 4.03 17.14
C CYS A 88 20.20 5.36 16.56
N ARG A 89 21.02 5.96 15.69
CA ARG A 89 20.76 7.30 15.15
C ARG A 89 19.59 7.31 14.19
N LEU A 90 19.50 6.33 13.31
CA LEU A 90 18.51 6.29 12.23
C LEU A 90 17.36 5.35 12.61
N ARG A 91 16.26 5.95 13.06
CA ARG A 91 15.01 5.28 13.47
C ARG A 91 13.90 5.75 12.54
N ILE A 92 13.70 4.99 11.47
CA ILE A 92 12.76 5.30 10.39
C ILE A 92 11.43 4.61 10.69
N VAL A 93 10.33 5.34 10.59
CA VAL A 93 9.00 4.76 10.67
C VAL A 93 8.19 5.09 9.41
N HIS A 94 7.45 4.11 8.91
CA HIS A 94 6.58 4.27 7.76
C HIS A 94 5.12 4.40 8.19
N GLN A 95 4.46 5.42 7.69
CA GLN A 95 3.02 5.61 7.87
C GLN A 95 2.27 4.83 6.79
N THR A 96 2.04 3.56 7.07
CA THR A 96 1.30 2.63 6.18
C THR A 96 -0.18 2.50 6.55
N CYS A 97 -0.63 3.29 7.53
CA CYS A 97 -2.02 3.34 8.02
C CYS A 97 -2.36 4.79 8.38
N THR A 98 -3.62 5.16 8.20
CA THR A 98 -4.09 6.49 8.61
C THR A 98 -4.30 6.53 10.13
N PRO A 99 -4.19 7.72 10.77
CA PRO A 99 -4.51 7.85 12.19
C PRO A 99 -5.93 7.39 12.55
N GLY A 100 -6.90 7.59 11.64
CA GLY A 100 -8.29 7.17 11.82
C GLY A 100 -8.47 5.65 11.89
N ALA A 101 -7.65 4.90 11.15
CA ALA A 101 -7.68 3.44 11.11
C ALA A 101 -6.78 2.78 12.18
N THR A 102 -6.00 3.57 12.93
CA THR A 102 -5.10 3.07 13.98
C THR A 102 -5.83 3.00 15.32
N ALA A 103 -5.66 1.87 16.05
CA ALA A 103 -6.25 1.69 17.38
C ALA A 103 -5.90 2.87 18.33
N PRO A 104 -6.85 3.38 19.13
CA PRO A 104 -6.69 4.63 19.88
C PRO A 104 -5.43 4.66 20.78
N LEU A 105 -5.14 3.58 21.48
CA LEU A 105 -3.96 3.48 22.35
C LEU A 105 -2.66 3.54 21.53
N ILE A 106 -2.57 2.79 20.44
CA ILE A 106 -1.39 2.78 19.56
C ILE A 106 -1.18 4.15 18.94
N ARG A 107 -2.25 4.79 18.48
CA ARG A 107 -2.21 6.15 17.93
C ARG A 107 -1.74 7.17 18.97
N TRP A 108 -2.18 7.06 20.22
CA TRP A 108 -1.75 7.94 21.30
C TRP A 108 -0.26 7.74 21.61
N LEU A 109 0.18 6.49 21.74
CA LEU A 109 1.60 6.15 21.97
C LEU A 109 2.49 6.62 20.82
N ASP A 110 2.10 6.35 19.57
CA ASP A 110 2.83 6.82 18.40
C ASP A 110 2.99 8.34 18.38
N LYS A 111 1.88 9.06 18.66
CA LYS A 111 1.89 10.52 18.76
C LYS A 111 2.83 11.02 19.88
N LEU A 112 2.81 10.37 21.04
CA LEU A 112 3.67 10.73 22.17
C LEU A 112 5.15 10.50 21.86
N ILE A 113 5.49 9.33 21.31
CA ILE A 113 6.86 8.93 20.99
C ILE A 113 7.45 9.84 19.91
N GLY A 114 6.67 10.13 18.86
CA GLY A 114 7.09 11.09 17.84
C GLY A 114 7.18 12.53 18.37
N ALA A 115 6.31 12.93 19.33
CA ALA A 115 6.39 14.23 19.98
C ALA A 115 7.66 14.40 20.82
N LEU A 116 8.13 13.31 21.43
CA LEU A 116 9.40 13.26 22.18
C LEU A 116 10.64 13.19 21.27
N GLY A 117 10.47 13.13 19.94
CA GLY A 117 11.58 13.05 18.98
C GLY A 117 12.29 11.70 18.94
N LEU A 118 11.60 10.63 19.34
CA LEU A 118 12.17 9.28 19.32
C LEU A 118 12.20 8.68 17.91
N TYR A 119 11.44 9.20 16.95
CA TYR A 119 11.61 8.93 15.53
C TYR A 119 12.61 9.93 14.93
N SER A 120 13.63 9.47 14.22
CA SER A 120 14.52 10.35 13.48
C SER A 120 13.93 10.75 12.13
N VAL A 121 13.24 9.81 11.49
CA VAL A 121 12.56 10.00 10.20
C VAL A 121 11.19 9.32 10.24
N ASN A 122 10.20 10.00 9.70
CA ASN A 122 8.84 9.50 9.60
C ASN A 122 8.38 9.63 8.13
N ILE A 123 8.22 8.51 7.43
CA ILE A 123 7.95 8.49 6.00
C ILE A 123 6.45 8.40 5.75
N ALA A 124 5.90 9.43 5.10
CA ALA A 124 4.60 9.36 4.44
C ALA A 124 4.80 8.90 2.98
N ASN A 125 3.87 8.11 2.48
CA ASN A 125 3.93 7.55 1.11
C ASN A 125 3.11 8.34 0.08
N SER A 126 2.34 9.33 0.54
CA SER A 126 1.58 10.29 -0.27
C SER A 126 1.40 11.60 0.47
N ALA A 127 1.15 12.70 -0.23
CA ALA A 127 0.84 13.99 0.40
C ALA A 127 -0.51 13.92 1.14
N ALA A 128 -1.46 13.16 0.65
CA ALA A 128 -2.72 12.87 1.34
C ALA A 128 -2.48 12.19 2.69
N THR A 129 -1.61 11.17 2.75
CA THR A 129 -1.21 10.55 4.01
C THR A 129 -0.50 11.53 4.93
N TRP A 130 0.39 12.37 4.40
CA TRP A 130 1.04 13.43 5.19
C TRP A 130 0.01 14.38 5.82
N ALA A 131 -1.00 14.82 5.07
CA ALA A 131 -2.03 15.74 5.52
C ALA A 131 -2.84 15.20 6.72
N GLU A 132 -3.01 13.88 6.83
CA GLU A 132 -3.67 13.23 7.98
C GLU A 132 -2.97 13.53 9.32
N PHE A 133 -1.68 13.83 9.29
CA PHE A 133 -0.88 14.17 10.47
C PHE A 133 -0.78 15.68 10.74
N ALA A 134 -1.54 16.53 10.04
CA ALA A 134 -1.46 17.99 10.17
C ALA A 134 -1.72 18.50 11.62
N ARG A 135 -2.51 17.76 12.41
CA ARG A 135 -2.84 18.08 13.81
C ARG A 135 -1.90 17.41 14.83
N TYR A 136 -0.86 16.73 14.38
CA TYR A 136 0.14 16.14 15.27
C TYR A 136 1.14 17.19 15.76
N PRO A 137 1.87 16.92 16.88
CA PRO A 137 2.85 17.87 17.42
C PRO A 137 3.88 18.32 16.39
N VAL A 138 4.40 19.53 16.55
CA VAL A 138 5.37 20.11 15.60
C VAL A 138 6.63 19.24 15.47
N SER A 139 7.13 18.68 16.59
CA SER A 139 8.27 17.75 16.59
C SER A 139 8.02 16.49 15.75
N TYR A 140 6.82 15.89 15.87
CA TYR A 140 6.40 14.75 15.04
C TYR A 140 6.44 15.10 13.56
N ARG A 141 5.81 16.23 13.19
CA ARG A 141 5.70 16.69 11.80
C ARG A 141 7.05 17.09 11.17
N ARG A 142 7.99 17.60 12.00
CA ARG A 142 9.36 17.93 11.54
C ARG A 142 10.16 16.70 11.13
N ALA A 143 9.86 15.53 11.68
CA ALA A 143 10.49 14.27 11.28
C ALA A 143 9.86 13.66 10.02
N MET A 144 8.74 14.21 9.53
CA MET A 144 8.05 13.67 8.35
C MET A 144 8.74 14.08 7.06
N ILE A 145 8.88 13.10 6.17
CA ILE A 145 9.32 13.28 4.79
C ILE A 145 8.39 12.50 3.86
N LEU A 146 8.32 12.89 2.59
CA LEU A 146 7.58 12.18 1.57
C LEU A 146 8.52 11.27 0.79
N ILE A 147 8.27 9.97 0.80
CA ILE A 147 8.85 9.01 -0.14
C ILE A 147 7.71 8.19 -0.71
N GLU A 148 7.31 8.50 -1.93
CA GLU A 148 6.29 7.76 -2.66
C GLU A 148 6.76 6.31 -2.89
N HIS A 149 5.84 5.34 -2.83
CA HIS A 149 6.19 3.95 -3.13
C HIS A 149 6.58 3.80 -4.60
N GLY A 150 7.65 3.07 -4.84
CA GLY A 150 8.11 2.70 -6.17
C GLY A 150 7.85 1.22 -6.43
N LEU A 151 7.39 0.91 -7.63
CA LEU A 151 7.00 -0.43 -8.05
C LEU A 151 7.67 -0.78 -9.38
N ASP A 152 7.87 -2.07 -9.60
CA ASP A 152 8.12 -2.59 -10.95
C ASP A 152 6.75 -2.75 -11.64
N ALA A 153 6.65 -2.31 -12.89
CA ALA A 153 5.40 -2.49 -13.63
C ALA A 153 5.09 -3.98 -13.78
N PRO A 154 3.82 -4.39 -13.58
CA PRO A 154 3.43 -5.77 -13.82
C PRO A 154 3.82 -6.22 -15.23
N ALA A 155 4.43 -7.40 -15.33
CA ALA A 155 4.90 -7.98 -16.59
C ALA A 155 4.11 -9.28 -16.87
N PRO A 156 3.01 -9.20 -17.64
CA PRO A 156 2.23 -10.38 -18.02
C PRO A 156 3.07 -11.38 -18.82
N THR A 157 2.89 -12.66 -18.56
CA THR A 157 3.59 -13.75 -19.25
C THR A 157 2.70 -14.50 -20.22
N ARG A 158 1.39 -14.32 -20.16
CA ARG A 158 0.37 -14.98 -20.97
C ARG A 158 -0.45 -13.95 -21.76
N HIS A 159 -0.99 -14.39 -22.89
CA HIS A 159 -1.98 -13.61 -23.61
C HIS A 159 -3.33 -13.63 -22.86
N ARG A 160 -4.17 -12.63 -23.15
CA ARG A 160 -5.46 -12.42 -22.45
C ARG A 160 -6.33 -13.68 -22.38
N GLU A 161 -6.54 -14.39 -23.50
CA GLU A 161 -7.36 -15.60 -23.50
C GLU A 161 -6.72 -16.77 -22.75
N GLU A 162 -5.41 -16.90 -22.83
CA GLU A 162 -4.67 -17.93 -22.12
C GLU A 162 -4.75 -17.70 -20.60
N ALA A 163 -4.61 -16.45 -20.15
CA ALA A 163 -4.80 -16.09 -18.75
C ALA A 163 -6.23 -16.40 -18.29
N ARG A 164 -7.26 -16.07 -19.09
CA ARG A 164 -8.65 -16.42 -18.76
C ARG A 164 -8.85 -17.93 -18.64
N ARG A 165 -8.32 -18.72 -19.57
CA ARG A 165 -8.38 -20.21 -19.49
C ARG A 165 -7.65 -20.75 -18.27
N ARG A 166 -6.47 -20.20 -17.96
CA ARG A 166 -5.64 -20.58 -16.79
C ARG A 166 -6.40 -20.50 -15.48
N PHE A 167 -7.26 -19.47 -15.34
CA PHE A 167 -8.03 -19.21 -14.12
C PHE A 167 -9.51 -19.63 -14.24
N ASN A 168 -9.88 -20.42 -15.25
CA ASN A 168 -11.27 -20.84 -15.52
C ASN A 168 -12.25 -19.66 -15.58
N LEU A 169 -11.85 -18.54 -16.22
CA LEU A 169 -12.67 -17.33 -16.38
C LEU A 169 -13.36 -17.31 -17.73
N PRO A 170 -14.54 -16.69 -17.83
CA PRO A 170 -15.27 -16.58 -19.10
C PRO A 170 -14.47 -15.80 -20.15
N LEU A 171 -14.47 -16.32 -21.39
CA LEU A 171 -13.66 -15.77 -22.48
C LEU A 171 -14.26 -14.48 -23.07
N SER A 172 -15.59 -14.35 -23.07
CA SER A 172 -16.33 -13.29 -23.79
C SER A 172 -17.09 -12.32 -22.87
N GLN A 173 -17.24 -12.64 -21.60
CA GLN A 173 -17.95 -11.76 -20.65
C GLN A 173 -17.02 -10.70 -20.07
N PRO A 174 -17.56 -9.51 -19.70
CA PRO A 174 -16.79 -8.49 -19.00
C PRO A 174 -16.27 -9.00 -17.66
N LEU A 175 -14.96 -8.83 -17.41
CA LEU A 175 -14.31 -9.20 -16.17
C LEU A 175 -13.92 -7.96 -15.37
N LEU A 176 -14.51 -7.83 -14.17
CA LEU A 176 -14.12 -6.86 -13.17
C LEU A 176 -13.04 -7.49 -12.28
N LEU A 177 -11.90 -6.85 -12.13
CA LEU A 177 -10.79 -7.35 -11.29
C LEU A 177 -10.61 -6.50 -10.04
N ASN A 178 -10.57 -7.14 -8.89
CA ASN A 178 -10.08 -6.55 -7.66
C ASN A 178 -8.88 -7.34 -7.14
N VAL A 179 -7.80 -6.65 -6.82
CA VAL A 179 -6.59 -7.25 -6.24
C VAL A 179 -6.38 -6.70 -4.84
N GLY A 180 -6.28 -7.58 -3.86
CA GLY A 180 -6.04 -7.19 -2.48
C GLY A 180 -6.56 -8.20 -1.45
N ARG A 181 -6.17 -8.04 -0.19
CA ARG A 181 -6.65 -8.90 0.90
C ARG A 181 -8.18 -8.81 1.04
N LEU A 182 -8.83 -9.94 1.24
CA LEU A 182 -10.29 -10.00 1.45
C LEU A 182 -10.62 -9.65 2.91
N MET A 183 -10.82 -8.35 3.15
CA MET A 183 -11.03 -7.78 4.47
C MET A 183 -11.91 -6.52 4.41
N ALA A 184 -12.46 -6.10 5.56
CA ALA A 184 -13.41 -4.99 5.63
C ALA A 184 -12.89 -3.68 5.01
N GLN A 185 -11.61 -3.36 5.18
CA GLN A 185 -10.97 -2.18 4.57
C GLN A 185 -11.10 -2.15 3.05
N LYS A 186 -10.95 -3.30 2.40
CA LYS A 186 -10.96 -3.40 0.92
C LYS A 186 -12.38 -3.42 0.33
N ASN A 187 -13.40 -3.61 1.17
CA ASN A 187 -14.82 -3.43 0.87
C ASN A 187 -15.32 -4.16 -0.39
N GLN A 188 -14.75 -5.36 -0.68
CA GLN A 188 -15.19 -6.16 -1.84
C GLN A 188 -16.67 -6.55 -1.75
N GLU A 189 -17.26 -6.53 -0.57
CA GLU A 189 -18.68 -6.74 -0.36
C GLU A 189 -19.55 -5.80 -1.20
N LEU A 190 -19.15 -4.54 -1.35
CA LEU A 190 -19.84 -3.55 -2.18
C LEU A 190 -19.91 -4.02 -3.65
N LEU A 191 -18.83 -4.58 -4.18
CA LEU A 191 -18.80 -5.08 -5.57
C LEU A 191 -19.71 -6.30 -5.74
N ILE A 192 -19.76 -7.19 -4.74
CA ILE A 192 -20.65 -8.35 -4.77
C ILE A 192 -22.11 -7.90 -4.77
N ARG A 193 -22.44 -6.87 -3.96
CA ARG A 193 -23.79 -6.27 -3.92
C ARG A 193 -24.17 -5.53 -5.22
N ALA A 194 -23.18 -5.05 -5.98
CA ALA A 194 -23.42 -4.41 -7.28
C ALA A 194 -23.70 -5.43 -8.40
N LEU A 195 -23.19 -6.68 -8.32
CA LEU A 195 -23.27 -7.68 -9.38
C LEU A 195 -24.71 -8.02 -9.87
N PRO A 196 -25.75 -8.07 -9.03
CA PRO A 196 -27.12 -8.30 -9.54
C PRO A 196 -27.54 -7.29 -10.62
N ASN A 197 -27.09 -6.03 -10.49
CA ASN A 197 -27.40 -4.95 -11.42
C ASN A 197 -26.37 -4.82 -12.59
N LEU A 198 -25.42 -5.75 -12.67
CA LEU A 198 -24.40 -5.86 -13.72
C LEU A 198 -24.51 -7.25 -14.37
N PRO A 199 -25.59 -7.57 -15.12
CA PRO A 199 -26.00 -8.95 -15.42
C PRO A 199 -25.00 -9.73 -16.30
N ARG A 200 -24.12 -9.04 -17.04
CA ARG A 200 -23.11 -9.67 -17.87
C ARG A 200 -21.72 -9.71 -17.24
N ALA A 201 -21.50 -8.96 -16.16
CA ALA A 201 -20.20 -8.85 -15.54
C ALA A 201 -19.89 -10.03 -14.61
N HIS A 202 -18.64 -10.48 -14.64
CA HIS A 202 -18.06 -11.40 -13.68
C HIS A 202 -17.06 -10.66 -12.80
N LEU A 203 -17.02 -10.96 -11.50
CA LEU A 203 -16.11 -10.36 -10.54
C LEU A 203 -15.00 -11.35 -10.16
N VAL A 204 -13.77 -10.94 -10.37
CA VAL A 204 -12.57 -11.69 -9.97
C VAL A 204 -11.95 -11.01 -8.76
N LEU A 205 -11.84 -11.74 -7.65
CA LEU A 205 -11.16 -11.31 -6.43
C LEU A 205 -9.85 -12.09 -6.31
N ALA A 206 -8.72 -11.40 -6.53
CA ALA A 206 -7.39 -11.95 -6.39
C ALA A 206 -6.77 -11.52 -5.05
N GLY A 207 -6.73 -12.43 -4.11
CA GLY A 207 -6.22 -12.23 -2.76
C GLY A 207 -6.82 -13.19 -1.75
N GLY A 208 -6.11 -13.44 -0.67
CA GLY A 208 -6.60 -14.20 0.47
C GLY A 208 -7.18 -13.28 1.56
N GLY A 209 -7.81 -13.88 2.57
CA GLY A 209 -8.30 -13.13 3.73
C GLY A 209 -9.45 -13.81 4.45
N LEU A 210 -9.86 -13.24 5.59
CA LEU A 210 -10.86 -13.81 6.49
C LEU A 210 -12.32 -13.73 5.96
N LYS A 211 -12.53 -12.99 4.87
CA LYS A 211 -13.88 -12.74 4.32
C LYS A 211 -14.29 -13.71 3.20
N VAL A 212 -13.46 -14.68 2.82
CA VAL A 212 -13.71 -15.60 1.69
C VAL A 212 -15.09 -16.27 1.81
N ASP A 213 -15.37 -16.94 2.92
CA ASP A 213 -16.61 -17.69 3.10
C ASP A 213 -17.84 -16.76 3.20
N ALA A 214 -17.68 -15.60 3.87
CA ALA A 214 -18.73 -14.59 3.94
C ALA A 214 -19.07 -14.03 2.55
N TYR A 215 -18.09 -13.84 1.69
CA TYR A 215 -18.31 -13.33 0.32
C TYR A 215 -18.98 -14.37 -0.58
N ARG A 216 -18.62 -15.66 -0.45
CA ARG A 216 -19.33 -16.75 -1.15
C ARG A 216 -20.79 -16.83 -0.72
N ALA A 217 -21.05 -16.87 0.59
CA ALA A 217 -22.41 -16.92 1.13
C ALA A 217 -23.26 -15.70 0.69
N LEU A 218 -22.65 -14.51 0.65
CA LEU A 218 -23.33 -13.31 0.15
C LEU A 218 -23.67 -13.44 -1.34
N ALA A 219 -22.73 -13.91 -2.17
CA ALA A 219 -22.96 -14.09 -3.60
C ALA A 219 -24.06 -15.13 -3.89
N ASP A 220 -24.08 -16.22 -3.13
CA ASP A 220 -25.13 -17.25 -3.22
C ASP A 220 -26.50 -16.68 -2.83
N THR A 221 -26.57 -15.90 -1.73
CA THR A 221 -27.78 -15.21 -1.29
C THR A 221 -28.33 -14.24 -2.35
N LEU A 222 -27.44 -13.58 -3.10
CA LEU A 222 -27.80 -12.64 -4.16
C LEU A 222 -28.01 -13.31 -5.53
N GLY A 223 -27.85 -14.63 -5.65
CA GLY A 223 -27.99 -15.37 -6.90
C GLY A 223 -26.92 -15.06 -7.93
N VAL A 224 -25.72 -14.69 -7.49
CA VAL A 224 -24.58 -14.30 -8.37
C VAL A 224 -23.33 -15.16 -8.13
N GLY A 225 -23.47 -16.30 -7.44
CA GLY A 225 -22.35 -17.18 -7.07
C GLY A 225 -21.53 -17.67 -8.26
N ASP A 226 -22.17 -17.98 -9.38
CA ASP A 226 -21.55 -18.40 -10.65
C ASP A 226 -20.75 -17.28 -11.36
N ARG A 227 -20.97 -16.02 -10.96
CA ARG A 227 -20.27 -14.84 -11.51
C ARG A 227 -19.20 -14.28 -10.56
N LEU A 228 -19.00 -14.88 -9.38
CA LEU A 228 -17.97 -14.51 -8.43
C LEU A 228 -16.82 -15.53 -8.45
N HIS A 229 -15.62 -15.08 -8.82
CA HIS A 229 -14.40 -15.89 -8.87
C HIS A 229 -13.41 -15.43 -7.79
N ILE A 230 -13.25 -16.22 -6.71
CA ILE A 230 -12.28 -15.95 -5.65
C ILE A 230 -11.07 -16.84 -5.87
N LEU A 231 -9.94 -16.26 -6.31
CA LEU A 231 -8.75 -16.99 -6.73
C LEU A 231 -7.74 -17.22 -5.61
N GLY A 232 -7.95 -16.61 -4.43
CA GLY A 232 -6.99 -16.69 -3.33
C GLY A 232 -5.72 -15.85 -3.59
N SER A 233 -4.70 -16.08 -2.78
CA SER A 233 -3.39 -15.42 -2.94
C SER A 233 -2.64 -16.00 -4.12
N LEU A 234 -2.20 -15.15 -5.03
CA LEU A 234 -1.49 -15.53 -6.25
C LEU A 234 -0.07 -14.94 -6.27
N PRO A 235 0.87 -15.57 -6.98
CA PRO A 235 2.19 -15.00 -7.21
C PRO A 235 2.11 -13.77 -8.14
N PRO A 236 3.12 -12.86 -8.09
CA PRO A 236 3.10 -11.60 -8.86
C PRO A 236 2.89 -11.78 -10.37
N GLY A 237 3.46 -12.84 -10.98
CA GLY A 237 3.27 -13.14 -12.41
C GLY A 237 1.82 -13.48 -12.78
N ASP A 238 1.14 -14.26 -11.94
CA ASP A 238 -0.28 -14.60 -12.13
C ASP A 238 -1.18 -13.36 -11.93
N ILE A 239 -0.83 -12.46 -10.99
CA ILE A 239 -1.51 -11.17 -10.83
C ILE A 239 -1.31 -10.28 -12.07
N ALA A 240 -0.09 -10.24 -12.63
CA ALA A 240 0.18 -9.50 -13.86
C ALA A 240 -0.66 -10.02 -15.04
N ASP A 241 -0.81 -11.32 -15.17
CA ASP A 241 -1.67 -11.94 -16.20
C ASP A 241 -3.16 -11.59 -16.00
N LEU A 242 -3.63 -11.47 -14.72
CA LEU A 242 -5.01 -11.05 -14.44
C LEU A 242 -5.26 -9.59 -14.82
N TYR A 243 -4.30 -8.69 -14.65
CA TYR A 243 -4.43 -7.31 -15.14
C TYR A 243 -4.65 -7.28 -16.67
N LEU A 244 -3.99 -8.16 -17.42
CA LEU A 244 -4.22 -8.26 -18.87
C LEU A 244 -5.54 -8.97 -19.22
N ALA A 245 -5.96 -9.94 -18.41
CA ALA A 245 -7.18 -10.74 -18.62
C ALA A 245 -8.46 -9.94 -18.41
N ALA A 246 -8.45 -8.98 -17.49
CA ALA A 246 -9.64 -8.23 -17.09
C ALA A 246 -9.96 -7.06 -18.05
N ASP A 247 -11.20 -6.55 -17.94
CA ASP A 247 -11.68 -5.41 -18.70
C ASP A 247 -11.68 -4.12 -17.90
N LEU A 248 -11.88 -4.23 -16.58
CA LEU A 248 -11.98 -3.09 -15.67
C LEU A 248 -11.41 -3.44 -14.31
N PHE A 249 -10.56 -2.58 -13.79
CA PHE A 249 -10.10 -2.68 -12.41
C PHE A 249 -11.06 -1.95 -11.47
N VAL A 250 -11.48 -2.60 -10.38
CA VAL A 250 -12.45 -2.06 -9.42
C VAL A 250 -11.85 -2.09 -8.00
N PHE A 251 -11.78 -0.92 -7.32
CA PHE A 251 -11.05 -0.80 -6.06
C PHE A 251 -11.81 0.01 -5.00
N PRO A 252 -12.79 -0.62 -4.29
CA PRO A 252 -13.75 0.05 -3.42
C PRO A 252 -13.25 0.27 -1.98
N SER A 253 -11.96 0.34 -1.75
CA SER A 253 -11.38 0.50 -0.41
C SER A 253 -12.02 1.64 0.38
N THR A 254 -12.23 1.44 1.68
CA THR A 254 -12.79 2.48 2.56
C THR A 254 -11.75 3.50 3.01
N TRP A 255 -10.49 3.14 3.00
CA TRP A 255 -9.34 4.02 3.20
C TRP A 255 -8.08 3.41 2.56
N GLU A 256 -7.19 4.27 2.11
CA GLU A 256 -5.87 3.94 1.56
C GLU A 256 -4.85 5.01 1.94
N THR A 257 -3.60 4.60 2.00
CA THR A 257 -2.48 5.55 2.10
C THR A 257 -1.79 5.73 0.74
N PHE A 258 -1.85 4.72 -0.12
CA PHE A 258 -1.27 4.75 -1.46
C PHE A 258 -2.09 3.94 -2.48
N GLY A 259 -2.44 2.69 -2.15
CA GLY A 259 -3.20 1.82 -3.05
C GLY A 259 -2.32 1.12 -4.09
N ILE A 260 -1.34 0.33 -3.64
CA ILE A 260 -0.36 -0.37 -4.51
C ILE A 260 -1.04 -1.07 -5.69
N ALA A 261 -2.09 -1.87 -5.45
CA ALA A 261 -2.78 -2.60 -6.51
C ALA A 261 -3.46 -1.68 -7.56
N ALA A 262 -3.93 -0.49 -7.14
CA ALA A 262 -4.47 0.50 -8.06
C ALA A 262 -3.37 1.12 -8.92
N VAL A 263 -2.19 1.37 -8.34
CA VAL A 263 -1.02 1.85 -9.09
C VAL A 263 -0.51 0.78 -10.06
N GLU A 264 -0.47 -0.49 -9.67
CA GLU A 264 -0.12 -1.60 -10.56
C GLU A 264 -1.08 -1.68 -11.77
N ALA A 265 -2.39 -1.62 -11.54
CA ALA A 265 -3.40 -1.59 -12.61
C ALA A 265 -3.23 -0.36 -13.52
N ALA A 266 -2.93 0.80 -12.96
CA ALA A 266 -2.63 2.03 -13.71
C ALA A 266 -1.35 1.91 -14.55
N MET A 267 -0.31 1.24 -14.03
CA MET A 267 0.93 1.01 -14.77
C MET A 267 0.78 0.14 -16.01
N VAL A 268 -0.26 -0.68 -16.09
CA VAL A 268 -0.59 -1.45 -17.29
C VAL A 268 -1.68 -0.79 -18.15
N GLY A 269 -2.16 0.38 -17.74
CA GLY A 269 -3.13 1.19 -18.50
C GLY A 269 -4.56 0.66 -18.42
N MET A 270 -4.92 -0.08 -17.38
CA MET A 270 -6.29 -0.55 -17.21
C MET A 270 -7.25 0.62 -16.98
N PRO A 271 -8.46 0.59 -17.58
CA PRO A 271 -9.55 1.43 -17.11
C PRO A 271 -9.94 1.05 -15.69
N MET A 272 -10.33 2.04 -14.88
CA MET A 272 -10.49 1.85 -13.45
C MET A 272 -11.75 2.54 -12.91
N VAL A 273 -12.42 1.87 -11.96
CA VAL A 273 -13.35 2.51 -11.02
C VAL A 273 -12.78 2.32 -9.62
N VAL A 274 -12.48 3.41 -8.94
CA VAL A 274 -11.84 3.39 -7.62
C VAL A 274 -12.61 4.23 -6.61
N ALA A 275 -12.45 3.92 -5.35
CA ALA A 275 -13.06 4.71 -4.28
C ALA A 275 -12.54 6.16 -4.32
N ASP A 276 -13.46 7.11 -4.11
CA ASP A 276 -13.16 8.53 -4.02
C ASP A 276 -12.46 8.85 -2.69
N LEU A 277 -11.15 8.60 -2.66
CA LEU A 277 -10.28 8.84 -1.52
C LEU A 277 -9.16 9.80 -1.89
N PRO A 278 -8.75 10.72 -0.99
CA PRO A 278 -7.68 11.68 -1.27
C PRO A 278 -6.39 11.04 -1.77
N ALA A 279 -5.97 9.92 -1.15
CA ALA A 279 -4.77 9.20 -1.58
C ALA A 279 -4.90 8.62 -3.00
N LEU A 280 -6.04 8.04 -3.36
CA LEU A 280 -6.25 7.49 -4.71
C LEU A 280 -6.35 8.60 -5.76
N ARG A 281 -7.00 9.74 -5.45
CA ARG A 281 -7.01 10.91 -6.33
C ARG A 281 -5.61 11.45 -6.60
N GLU A 282 -4.75 11.46 -5.58
CA GLU A 282 -3.35 11.90 -5.71
C GLU A 282 -2.52 10.92 -6.53
N VAL A 283 -2.55 9.64 -6.19
CA VAL A 283 -1.64 8.64 -6.79
C VAL A 283 -2.04 8.27 -8.22
N LEU A 284 -3.31 8.37 -8.57
CA LEU A 284 -3.81 8.08 -9.91
C LEU A 284 -3.89 9.33 -10.81
N ARG A 285 -3.48 10.49 -10.30
CA ARG A 285 -3.45 11.72 -11.08
C ARG A 285 -2.35 11.67 -12.14
N ALA A 286 -2.72 11.98 -13.37
CA ALA A 286 -1.80 12.14 -14.50
C ALA A 286 -2.06 13.49 -15.19
N GLU A 287 -1.14 13.88 -16.08
CA GLU A 287 -1.36 15.02 -16.98
C GLU A 287 -2.23 14.56 -18.15
N GLY A 288 -3.39 15.18 -18.31
CA GLY A 288 -4.34 14.89 -19.39
C GLY A 288 -5.53 14.05 -18.95
N GLU A 289 -6.09 13.30 -19.89
CA GLU A 289 -7.26 12.45 -19.66
C GLU A 289 -6.86 11.16 -18.94
N GLU A 290 -7.56 10.85 -17.85
CA GLU A 290 -7.29 9.70 -16.99
C GLU A 290 -8.39 8.64 -17.20
N PRO A 291 -8.05 7.36 -17.46
CA PRO A 291 -9.02 6.29 -17.57
C PRO A 291 -9.52 5.82 -16.20
N VAL A 292 -9.83 6.75 -15.30
CA VAL A 292 -10.18 6.52 -13.90
C VAL A 292 -11.48 7.21 -13.55
N ALA A 293 -12.47 6.44 -13.13
CA ALA A 293 -13.69 6.96 -12.51
C ALA A 293 -13.60 6.82 -10.97
N PHE A 294 -14.06 7.84 -10.27
CA PHE A 294 -14.10 7.85 -8.79
C PHE A 294 -15.55 7.70 -8.32
N ALA A 295 -15.78 6.77 -7.39
CA ALA A 295 -17.09 6.53 -6.79
C ALA A 295 -17.03 6.59 -5.27
N ALA A 296 -18.10 7.09 -4.63
CA ALA A 296 -18.18 7.17 -3.17
C ALA A 296 -18.03 5.77 -2.54
N PRO A 297 -17.18 5.59 -1.48
CA PRO A 297 -16.82 4.26 -0.97
C PRO A 297 -17.97 3.39 -0.47
N HIS A 298 -19.14 3.98 -0.16
CA HIS A 298 -20.30 3.28 0.43
C HIS A 298 -21.56 3.34 -0.42
N ASP A 299 -21.51 3.92 -1.61
CA ASP A 299 -22.67 4.12 -2.49
C ASP A 299 -22.67 3.07 -3.61
N VAL A 300 -23.43 1.98 -3.40
CA VAL A 300 -23.53 0.86 -4.37
C VAL A 300 -24.06 1.34 -5.73
N GLU A 301 -25.03 2.25 -5.76
CA GLU A 301 -25.62 2.76 -6.99
C GLU A 301 -24.63 3.59 -7.81
N ALA A 302 -23.82 4.43 -7.13
CA ALA A 302 -22.74 5.16 -7.79
C ALA A 302 -21.71 4.20 -8.41
N TRP A 303 -21.39 3.07 -7.75
CA TRP A 303 -20.50 2.05 -8.29
C TRP A 303 -21.11 1.33 -9.50
N ILE A 304 -22.39 0.96 -9.45
CA ILE A 304 -23.11 0.35 -10.58
C ILE A 304 -23.06 1.29 -11.80
N ALA A 305 -23.38 2.57 -11.59
CA ALA A 305 -23.36 3.57 -12.66
C ALA A 305 -21.96 3.76 -13.25
N ALA A 306 -20.93 3.91 -12.39
CA ALA A 306 -19.55 4.10 -12.83
C ALA A 306 -19.00 2.88 -13.58
N ILE A 307 -19.24 1.66 -13.09
CA ILE A 307 -18.83 0.41 -13.75
C ILE A 307 -19.52 0.26 -15.10
N SER A 308 -20.84 0.50 -15.14
CA SER A 308 -21.62 0.41 -16.39
C SER A 308 -21.12 1.40 -17.44
N ALA A 309 -20.84 2.63 -17.05
CA ALA A 309 -20.31 3.66 -17.94
C ALA A 309 -18.90 3.28 -18.45
N ALA A 310 -18.01 2.83 -17.57
CA ALA A 310 -16.66 2.43 -17.95
C ALA A 310 -16.62 1.22 -18.91
N LEU A 311 -17.52 0.25 -18.72
CA LEU A 311 -17.65 -0.90 -19.62
C LEU A 311 -18.28 -0.53 -20.98
N ALA A 312 -19.18 0.45 -21.01
CA ALA A 312 -19.84 0.91 -22.24
C ALA A 312 -18.91 1.77 -23.12
N ALA A 313 -18.02 2.54 -22.51
CA ALA A 313 -17.11 3.46 -23.20
C ALA A 313 -15.67 3.27 -22.69
N PRO A 314 -14.98 2.18 -23.08
CA PRO A 314 -13.59 1.97 -22.70
C PRO A 314 -12.69 3.10 -23.25
N PRO A 315 -11.65 3.50 -22.54
CA PRO A 315 -10.76 4.58 -22.98
C PRO A 315 -10.04 4.20 -24.27
N LEU A 316 -9.68 5.22 -25.05
CA LEU A 316 -8.86 5.02 -26.23
C LEU A 316 -7.49 4.43 -25.84
N PRO A 317 -6.94 3.49 -26.63
CA PRO A 317 -5.65 2.85 -26.31
C PRO A 317 -4.49 3.86 -26.11
N GLN A 318 -4.53 4.99 -26.82
CA GLN A 318 -3.53 6.05 -26.68
C GLN A 318 -3.59 6.72 -25.29
N ILE A 319 -4.80 6.97 -24.77
CA ILE A 319 -5.01 7.55 -23.43
C ILE A 319 -4.51 6.58 -22.38
N ALA A 320 -4.89 5.31 -22.46
CA ALA A 320 -4.41 4.25 -21.58
C ALA A 320 -2.86 4.13 -21.57
N ALA A 321 -2.24 4.21 -22.75
CA ALA A 321 -0.78 4.12 -22.89
C ALA A 321 -0.05 5.35 -22.31
N ILE A 322 -0.58 6.56 -22.50
CA ILE A 322 -0.03 7.80 -21.93
C ILE A 322 -0.13 7.76 -20.40
N PHE A 323 -1.31 7.41 -19.89
CA PHE A 323 -1.56 7.24 -18.45
C PHE A 323 -0.58 6.25 -17.83
N ALA A 324 -0.48 5.04 -18.37
CA ALA A 324 0.43 4.01 -17.90
C ALA A 324 1.89 4.50 -17.86
N ARG A 325 2.35 5.20 -18.90
CA ARG A 325 3.71 5.74 -18.96
C ARG A 325 3.96 6.78 -17.88
N THR A 326 3.00 7.67 -17.64
CA THR A 326 3.09 8.72 -16.61
C THR A 326 3.20 8.09 -15.22
N ILE A 327 2.34 7.12 -14.92
CA ILE A 327 2.34 6.41 -13.63
C ILE A 327 3.62 5.61 -13.43
N ARG A 328 4.09 4.86 -14.45
CA ARG A 328 5.38 4.13 -14.40
C ARG A 328 6.57 5.03 -14.10
N ARG A 329 6.63 6.21 -14.74
CA ARG A 329 7.72 7.18 -14.51
C ARG A 329 7.67 7.75 -13.09
N ARG A 330 6.47 8.10 -12.60
CA ARG A 330 6.29 8.70 -11.27
C ARG A 330 6.61 7.71 -10.16
N TYR A 331 6.12 6.49 -10.24
CA TYR A 331 6.23 5.48 -9.20
C TYR A 331 7.22 4.36 -9.55
N SER A 332 8.32 4.70 -10.23
CA SER A 332 9.36 3.71 -10.54
C SER A 332 10.10 3.29 -9.27
N ARG A 333 10.41 1.98 -9.18
CA ARG A 333 11.27 1.43 -8.13
C ARG A 333 12.58 2.18 -8.00
N GLN A 334 13.22 2.50 -9.15
CA GLN A 334 14.50 3.21 -9.18
C GLN A 334 14.39 4.55 -8.43
N ARG A 335 13.37 5.37 -8.71
CA ARG A 335 13.16 6.68 -8.06
C ARG A 335 12.98 6.53 -6.54
N MET A 336 12.22 5.53 -6.09
CA MET A 336 12.06 5.27 -4.67
C MET A 336 13.40 4.91 -4.02
N ILE A 337 14.19 4.01 -4.63
CA ILE A 337 15.50 3.60 -4.10
C ILE A 337 16.48 4.78 -4.05
N GLU A 338 16.52 5.63 -5.08
CA GLU A 338 17.31 6.86 -5.07
C GLU A 338 16.94 7.76 -3.88
N ASN A 339 15.66 7.91 -3.56
CA ASN A 339 15.22 8.68 -2.39
C ASN A 339 15.70 8.07 -1.06
N TYR A 340 15.70 6.73 -0.93
CA TYR A 340 16.26 6.06 0.25
C TYR A 340 17.79 6.22 0.34
N LEU A 341 18.51 6.08 -0.75
CA LEU A 341 19.96 6.30 -0.79
C LEU A 341 20.32 7.73 -0.38
N ASN A 342 19.60 8.71 -0.94
CA ASN A 342 19.77 10.12 -0.58
C ASN A 342 19.47 10.36 0.92
N LEU A 343 18.45 9.71 1.48
CA LEU A 343 18.15 9.77 2.90
C LEU A 343 19.33 9.23 3.73
N PHE A 344 19.83 8.05 3.41
CA PHE A 344 20.94 7.43 4.13
C PHE A 344 22.24 8.24 4.02
N GLU A 345 22.54 8.80 2.85
CA GLU A 345 23.73 9.66 2.67
C GLU A 345 23.64 10.95 3.47
N ARG A 346 22.49 11.62 3.50
CA ARG A 346 22.26 12.82 4.30
C ARG A 346 22.49 12.55 5.78
N GLU A 347 21.94 11.44 6.29
CA GLU A 347 22.09 11.03 7.67
C GLU A 347 23.55 10.65 8.02
N ALA A 348 24.28 10.04 7.09
CA ALA A 348 25.69 9.74 7.28
C ALA A 348 26.58 11.00 7.34
N ARG A 349 26.26 12.06 6.55
CA ARG A 349 26.98 13.33 6.50
C ARG A 349 26.61 14.28 7.65
N SER A 350 25.37 14.22 8.13
CA SER A 350 24.85 15.13 9.17
C SER A 350 25.26 14.70 10.58
N GLY A 351 26.54 14.49 10.80
CA GLY A 351 27.06 14.46 12.15
C GLY A 351 26.62 15.72 12.94
N GLN A 352 25.37 15.77 13.31
CA GLN A 352 24.77 16.48 14.44
C GLN A 352 24.02 17.81 14.30
N SER A 353 24.04 18.65 13.29
CA SER A 353 23.36 19.94 13.54
C SER A 353 22.52 20.59 12.42
N GLU A 354 22.74 20.28 11.17
CA GLU A 354 22.14 21.08 10.08
C GLU A 354 20.81 20.57 9.55
N TRP A 355 20.54 19.27 9.63
CA TRP A 355 19.30 18.68 9.09
C TRP A 355 18.04 19.18 9.81
N ARG A 356 18.12 19.49 11.09
CA ARG A 356 16.99 20.07 11.86
C ARG A 356 16.57 21.47 11.40
N ARG A 357 17.39 22.16 10.63
CA ARG A 357 17.13 23.54 10.16
C ARG A 357 16.74 23.64 8.70
N SER A 358 17.21 22.77 7.81
CA SER A 358 16.97 22.86 6.35
C SER A 358 15.78 22.04 5.82
N GLY A 359 15.34 21.00 6.53
CA GLY A 359 14.29 20.07 6.08
C GLY A 359 12.87 20.61 6.06
N VAL A 360 12.64 21.84 6.60
CA VAL A 360 11.29 22.43 6.69
C VAL A 360 10.97 23.33 5.50
N ALA A 361 11.97 23.87 4.81
CA ALA A 361 11.74 24.86 3.75
C ALA A 361 11.46 24.26 2.36
N ALA A 362 12.13 23.16 2.00
CA ALA A 362 12.02 22.59 0.65
C ALA A 362 10.72 21.81 0.40
N THR A 363 10.20 21.12 1.42
CA THR A 363 9.04 20.22 1.24
C THR A 363 7.67 20.91 1.31
N ALA A 364 7.58 22.08 1.95
CA ALA A 364 6.34 22.84 2.03
C ALA A 364 6.05 23.65 0.76
N GLU A 365 7.07 23.96 -0.04
CA GLU A 365 6.94 24.73 -1.28
C GLU A 365 6.67 23.86 -2.50
N GLU A 366 7.19 22.62 -2.53
CA GLU A 366 6.91 21.64 -3.60
C GLU A 366 5.51 21.03 -3.53
N VAL A 367 4.89 20.98 -2.35
CA VAL A 367 3.50 20.48 -2.17
C VAL A 367 2.45 21.54 -2.58
N ARG A 368 2.86 22.83 -2.78
CA ARG A 368 1.96 23.93 -3.20
C ARG A 368 2.02 24.22 -4.70
N ARG A 369 2.88 23.60 -5.47
CA ARG A 369 2.91 23.63 -6.93
C ARG A 369 2.45 22.29 -7.52
#